data_be710189f373a60e0de7f13a49ecad77
#
_entry.id   be710189f373a60e0de7f13a49ecad77
#
_cell.length_a   1.000
_cell.length_b   1.000
_cell.length_c   1.000
_cell.angle_alpha   90.00
_cell.angle_beta   90.00
_cell.angle_gamma   90.00
#
_symmetry.space_group_name_H-M   'P 1'
#
loop_
_entity.id
_entity.type
_entity.pdbx_description
1 polymer ?
#
loop_
_entity_poly.entity_id
_entity_poly.type
_entity_poly.pdbx_seq_one_letter_code
_entity_poly.pdbx_strand_id
1 'polypeptide(L)'
;MLNAATGYDETMYYSSFPPSQLYKWLDLNSERFINPVFRAFQPELETVYEEFNRSQDMQGSLQSDFMLKHIFPGHPYSRAILGLQEHLKKPRLGGLVDFYKSWYVPENMVLILVGNIKLKEAMGLINDRFGRLNPQKALNGKPILK
;
A
#
# COMPACT_ATOMS: atom_id res chain seq x y z
N MET A 1 10.93 1.50 -13.99
CA MET A 1 11.05 1.84 -12.56
C MET A 1 9.85 1.24 -11.85
N LEU A 2 10.05 0.58 -10.71
CA LEU A 2 8.99 0.04 -9.86
C LEU A 2 9.32 0.40 -8.41
N ASN A 3 8.36 0.97 -7.68
CA ASN A 3 8.54 1.31 -6.27
C ASN A 3 7.18 1.41 -5.56
N ALA A 4 7.21 1.58 -4.23
CA ALA A 4 6.05 1.84 -3.40
C ALA A 4 6.39 2.86 -2.31
N ALA A 5 5.38 3.54 -1.80
CA ALA A 5 5.50 4.45 -0.67
C ALA A 5 4.26 4.34 0.21
N THR A 6 4.45 4.44 1.51
CA THR A 6 3.36 4.43 2.49
C THR A 6 3.30 5.77 3.21
N GLY A 7 2.12 6.39 3.21
CA GLY A 7 1.79 7.57 3.98
C GLY A 7 0.87 7.23 5.16
N TYR A 8 0.31 8.26 5.79
CA TYR A 8 -0.65 8.09 6.89
C TYR A 8 -2.00 7.55 6.40
N ASP A 9 -2.44 7.97 5.22
CA ASP A 9 -3.77 7.68 4.68
C ASP A 9 -3.74 6.75 3.47
N GLU A 10 -2.55 6.48 2.91
CA GLU A 10 -2.43 5.74 1.66
C GLU A 10 -1.19 4.86 1.59
N THR A 11 -1.27 3.83 0.76
CA THR A 11 -0.12 3.12 0.22
C THR A 11 -0.17 3.23 -1.29
N MET A 12 0.87 3.82 -1.88
CA MET A 12 0.99 4.06 -3.31
C MET A 12 1.97 3.09 -3.93
N TYR A 13 1.52 2.35 -4.94
CA TYR A 13 2.38 1.51 -5.80
C TYR A 13 2.51 2.18 -7.15
N TYR A 14 3.72 2.49 -7.57
CA TYR A 14 3.93 3.20 -8.82
C TYR A 14 5.02 2.57 -9.68
N SER A 15 4.84 2.66 -10.98
CA SER A 15 5.79 2.16 -11.95
C SER A 15 5.71 2.93 -13.27
N SER A 16 6.83 2.96 -13.98
CA SER A 16 6.90 3.51 -15.34
C SER A 16 7.11 2.36 -16.33
N PHE A 17 6.38 2.39 -17.42
CA PHE A 17 6.47 1.40 -18.48
C PHE A 17 6.19 2.04 -19.86
N PRO A 18 6.68 1.47 -20.96
CA PRO A 18 6.37 1.95 -22.30
C PRO A 18 4.88 1.81 -22.61
N PRO A 19 4.24 2.77 -23.34
CA PRO A 19 2.81 2.70 -23.67
C PRO A 19 2.40 1.39 -24.36
N SER A 20 3.26 0.81 -25.19
CA SER A 20 3.05 -0.48 -25.86
C SER A 20 2.93 -1.67 -24.91
N GLN A 21 3.30 -1.52 -23.64
CA GLN A 21 3.24 -2.57 -22.63
C GLN A 21 2.03 -2.43 -21.68
N LEU A 22 1.10 -1.52 -21.97
CA LEU A 22 -0.07 -1.28 -21.12
C LEU A 22 -0.84 -2.57 -20.80
N TYR A 23 -1.10 -3.39 -21.81
CA TYR A 23 -1.78 -4.66 -21.63
C TYR A 23 -1.07 -5.57 -20.62
N LYS A 24 0.23 -5.79 -20.81
CA LYS A 24 1.03 -6.64 -19.91
C LYS A 24 1.13 -6.08 -18.50
N TRP A 25 1.21 -4.74 -18.41
CA TRP A 25 1.25 -4.07 -17.12
C TRP A 25 -0.06 -4.25 -16.35
N LEU A 26 -1.20 -4.07 -17.01
CA LEU A 26 -2.52 -4.28 -16.44
C LEU A 26 -2.75 -5.74 -16.03
N ASP A 27 -2.34 -6.68 -16.89
CA ASP A 27 -2.44 -8.11 -16.63
C ASP A 27 -1.63 -8.53 -15.40
N LEU A 28 -0.35 -8.14 -15.34
CA LEU A 28 0.53 -8.44 -14.21
C LEU A 28 0.01 -7.83 -12.90
N ASN A 29 -0.38 -6.55 -12.93
CA ASN A 29 -0.78 -5.87 -11.70
C ASN A 29 -2.16 -6.30 -11.22
N SER A 30 -3.12 -6.57 -12.10
CA SER A 30 -4.41 -7.15 -11.68
C SER A 30 -4.22 -8.52 -11.03
N GLU A 31 -3.36 -9.37 -11.58
CA GLU A 31 -3.06 -10.70 -11.02
C GLU A 31 -2.42 -10.60 -9.63
N ARG A 32 -1.54 -9.63 -9.39
CA ARG A 32 -0.95 -9.38 -8.06
C ARG A 32 -2.00 -9.05 -7.01
N PHE A 33 -3.08 -8.36 -7.37
CA PHE A 33 -4.17 -8.05 -6.46
C PHE A 33 -5.18 -9.19 -6.30
N ILE A 34 -5.39 -9.98 -7.35
CA ILE A 34 -6.31 -11.14 -7.32
C ILE A 34 -5.70 -12.30 -6.53
N ASN A 35 -4.42 -12.61 -6.80
CA ASN A 35 -3.69 -13.74 -6.24
C ASN A 35 -2.40 -13.28 -5.53
N PRO A 36 -2.51 -12.56 -4.40
CA PRO A 36 -1.33 -12.06 -3.69
C PRO A 36 -0.47 -13.21 -3.15
N VAL A 37 0.84 -13.09 -3.31
CA VAL A 37 1.81 -14.08 -2.84
C VAL A 37 2.82 -13.43 -1.90
N PHE A 38 2.84 -13.87 -0.64
CA PHE A 38 3.68 -13.30 0.42
C PHE A 38 4.96 -14.12 0.67
N ARG A 39 5.63 -14.56 -0.39
CA ARG A 39 6.81 -15.44 -0.28
C ARG A 39 8.01 -14.81 0.42
N ALA A 40 8.23 -13.53 0.19
CA ALA A 40 9.38 -12.79 0.74
C ALA A 40 9.04 -12.08 2.06
N PHE A 41 8.05 -12.57 2.82
CA PHE A 41 7.58 -11.89 4.04
C PHE A 41 8.70 -11.70 5.06
N GLN A 42 9.48 -12.74 5.36
CA GLN A 42 10.52 -12.67 6.37
C GLN A 42 11.70 -11.74 5.99
N PRO A 43 12.32 -11.88 4.80
CA PRO A 43 13.36 -10.95 4.36
C PRO A 43 12.88 -9.49 4.28
N GLU A 44 11.64 -9.25 3.83
CA GLU A 44 11.07 -7.92 3.75
C GLU A 44 10.89 -7.30 5.14
N LEU A 45 10.43 -8.10 6.09
CA LEU A 45 10.32 -7.67 7.48
C LEU A 45 11.66 -7.26 8.08
N GLU A 46 12.72 -7.99 7.81
CA GLU A 46 14.08 -7.65 8.24
C GLU A 46 14.52 -6.31 7.64
N THR A 47 14.21 -6.09 6.35
CA THR A 47 14.47 -4.80 5.67
C THR A 47 13.70 -3.65 6.34
N VAL A 48 12.42 -3.82 6.64
CA VAL A 48 11.59 -2.81 7.32
C VAL A 48 12.10 -2.56 8.74
N TYR A 49 12.57 -3.59 9.42
CA TYR A 49 13.17 -3.43 10.75
C TYR A 49 14.48 -2.63 10.72
N GLU A 50 15.32 -2.85 9.71
CA GLU A 50 16.52 -2.03 9.51
C GLU A 50 16.18 -0.57 9.16
N GLU A 51 15.15 -0.35 8.33
CA GLU A 51 14.64 0.98 8.02
C GLU A 51 14.11 1.69 9.28
N PHE A 52 13.38 0.97 10.13
CA PHE A 52 12.95 1.47 11.43
C PHE A 52 14.15 1.91 12.29
N ASN A 53 15.18 1.07 12.42
CA ASN A 53 16.36 1.41 13.20
C ASN A 53 17.05 2.68 12.66
N ARG A 54 17.23 2.79 11.34
CA ARG A 54 17.78 4.01 10.70
C ARG A 54 16.94 5.25 11.00
N SER A 55 15.62 5.12 11.00
CA SER A 55 14.72 6.25 11.30
C SER A 55 14.90 6.77 12.72
N GLN A 56 15.23 5.89 13.68
CA GLN A 56 15.50 6.25 15.07
C GLN A 56 16.83 7.01 15.23
N ASP A 57 17.76 6.85 14.30
CA ASP A 57 19.03 7.60 14.30
C ASP A 57 18.90 8.98 13.62
N MET A 58 17.76 9.25 12.96
CA MET A 58 17.49 10.51 12.28
C MET A 58 16.75 11.48 13.21
N GLN A 59 17.43 12.55 13.63
CA GLN A 59 16.85 13.59 14.50
C GLN A 59 15.54 14.17 13.94
N GLY A 60 15.45 14.39 12.62
CA GLY A 60 14.23 14.91 11.97
C GLY A 60 13.02 13.98 12.10
N SER A 61 13.23 12.66 12.02
CA SER A 61 12.17 11.65 12.21
C SER A 61 11.65 11.68 13.63
N LEU A 62 12.54 11.69 14.61
CA LEU A 62 12.16 11.76 16.04
C LEU A 62 11.40 13.03 16.38
N GLN A 63 11.83 14.18 15.83
CA GLN A 63 11.12 15.44 16.01
C GLN A 63 9.72 15.41 15.41
N SER A 64 9.58 14.88 14.19
CA SER A 64 8.28 14.76 13.52
C SER A 64 7.33 13.86 14.29
N ASP A 65 7.79 12.70 14.73
CA ASP A 65 6.99 11.76 15.51
C ASP A 65 6.55 12.36 16.85
N PHE A 66 7.47 13.08 17.52
CA PHE A 66 7.17 13.80 18.74
C PHE A 66 6.10 14.87 18.53
N MET A 67 6.24 15.70 17.50
CA MET A 67 5.27 16.74 17.16
C MET A 67 3.89 16.14 16.85
N LEU A 68 3.81 15.14 15.97
CA LEU A 68 2.55 14.52 15.57
C LEU A 68 1.84 13.86 16.75
N LYS A 69 2.57 13.22 17.64
CA LYS A 69 2.02 12.64 18.86
C LYS A 69 1.36 13.67 19.78
N HIS A 70 1.88 14.90 19.82
CA HIS A 70 1.36 15.98 20.66
C HIS A 70 0.26 16.80 19.97
N ILE A 71 0.34 16.97 18.65
CA ILE A 71 -0.67 17.71 17.86
C ILE A 71 -1.93 16.85 17.67
N PHE A 72 -1.78 15.54 17.51
CA PHE A 72 -2.87 14.60 17.20
C PHE A 72 -3.05 13.52 18.27
N PRO A 73 -3.23 13.86 19.56
CA PRO A 73 -3.37 12.85 20.61
C PRO A 73 -4.58 11.94 20.36
N GLY A 74 -4.35 10.62 20.34
CA GLY A 74 -5.41 9.63 20.11
C GLY A 74 -5.85 9.47 18.64
N HIS A 75 -5.35 10.28 17.74
CA HIS A 75 -5.59 10.15 16.30
C HIS A 75 -4.59 9.18 15.64
N PRO A 76 -4.94 8.50 14.52
CA PRO A 76 -4.00 7.65 13.77
C PRO A 76 -2.68 8.33 13.40
N TYR A 77 -2.68 9.64 13.16
CA TYR A 77 -1.47 10.42 12.85
C TYR A 77 -0.48 10.54 14.03
N SER A 78 -0.89 10.20 15.23
CA SER A 78 0.02 10.14 16.37
C SER A 78 0.96 8.92 16.35
N ARG A 79 0.78 8.01 15.40
CA ARG A 79 1.60 6.80 15.25
C ARG A 79 2.61 6.97 14.14
N ALA A 80 3.84 6.51 14.36
CA ALA A 80 4.85 6.47 13.31
C ALA A 80 4.41 5.57 12.14
N ILE A 81 4.71 5.97 10.90
CA ILE A 81 4.34 5.21 9.69
C ILE A 81 4.96 3.80 9.72
N LEU A 82 6.20 3.67 10.17
CA LEU A 82 6.88 2.38 10.32
C LEU A 82 6.36 1.53 11.48
N GLY A 83 5.45 2.07 12.29
CA GLY A 83 4.86 1.38 13.42
C GLY A 83 5.76 1.34 14.66
N LEU A 84 5.57 0.31 15.48
CA LEU A 84 6.33 0.11 16.71
C LEU A 84 7.29 -1.08 16.55
N GLN A 85 8.47 -0.98 17.16
CA GLN A 85 9.49 -2.02 17.14
C GLN A 85 8.97 -3.41 17.58
N GLU A 86 8.11 -3.44 18.59
CA GLU A 86 7.51 -4.68 19.08
C GLU A 86 6.60 -5.38 18.07
N HIS A 87 5.92 -4.61 17.21
CA HIS A 87 5.11 -5.15 16.12
C HIS A 87 5.98 -5.78 15.02
N LEU A 88 7.13 -5.16 14.74
CA LEU A 88 8.09 -5.68 13.75
C LEU A 88 8.83 -6.94 14.25
N LYS A 89 9.03 -7.08 15.57
CA LYS A 89 9.67 -8.26 16.16
C LYS A 89 8.79 -9.51 16.22
N LYS A 90 7.47 -9.36 16.22
CA LYS A 90 6.52 -10.47 16.36
C LYS A 90 5.41 -10.40 15.29
N PRO A 91 5.78 -10.37 14.02
CA PRO A 91 4.79 -10.28 12.94
C PRO A 91 4.01 -11.59 12.84
N ARG A 92 2.74 -11.48 12.48
CA ARG A 92 1.89 -12.62 12.17
C ARG A 92 1.50 -12.54 10.70
N LEU A 93 1.97 -13.47 9.88
CA LEU A 93 1.59 -13.54 8.47
C LEU A 93 0.05 -13.59 8.29
N GLY A 94 -0.65 -14.32 9.17
CA GLY A 94 -2.12 -14.32 9.16
C GLY A 94 -2.73 -12.93 9.29
N GLY A 95 -2.21 -12.11 10.22
CA GLY A 95 -2.68 -10.73 10.38
C GLY A 95 -2.41 -9.85 9.15
N LEU A 96 -1.28 -10.06 8.47
CA LEU A 96 -0.99 -9.37 7.20
C LEU A 96 -1.97 -9.79 6.10
N VAL A 97 -2.28 -11.07 5.98
CA VAL A 97 -3.26 -11.59 5.01
C VAL A 97 -4.65 -11.03 5.29
N ASP A 98 -5.06 -10.97 6.56
CA ASP A 98 -6.36 -10.43 6.96
C ASP A 98 -6.45 -8.93 6.69
N PHE A 99 -5.38 -8.18 6.97
CA PHE A 99 -5.27 -6.76 6.62
C PHE A 99 -5.39 -6.57 5.10
N TYR A 100 -4.64 -7.35 4.31
CA TYR A 100 -4.69 -7.27 2.87
C TYR A 100 -6.11 -7.50 2.34
N LYS A 101 -6.77 -8.58 2.76
CA LYS A 101 -8.15 -8.90 2.36
C LYS A 101 -9.15 -7.82 2.74
N SER A 102 -8.90 -7.09 3.82
CA SER A 102 -9.80 -6.07 4.33
C SER A 102 -9.67 -4.72 3.62
N TRP A 103 -8.46 -4.36 3.20
CA TRP A 103 -8.14 -3.02 2.72
C TRP A 103 -7.81 -2.95 1.24
N TYR A 104 -7.31 -4.05 0.63
CA TYR A 104 -6.99 -4.12 -0.80
C TYR A 104 -8.18 -4.64 -1.60
N VAL A 105 -9.27 -3.88 -1.55
CA VAL A 105 -10.53 -4.15 -2.23
C VAL A 105 -10.85 -3.03 -3.23
N PRO A 106 -11.54 -3.30 -4.33
CA PRO A 106 -11.80 -2.30 -5.37
C PRO A 106 -12.39 -0.99 -4.85
N GLU A 107 -13.27 -1.06 -3.84
CA GLU A 107 -13.93 0.10 -3.25
C GLU A 107 -12.98 1.03 -2.47
N ASN A 108 -11.79 0.53 -2.12
CA ASN A 108 -10.76 1.26 -1.39
C ASN A 108 -9.49 1.49 -2.22
N MET A 109 -9.56 1.29 -3.54
CA MET A 109 -8.42 1.41 -4.45
C MET A 109 -8.69 2.42 -5.57
N VAL A 110 -7.64 3.12 -5.98
CA VAL A 110 -7.67 4.03 -7.13
C VAL A 110 -6.57 3.63 -8.10
N LEU A 111 -6.92 3.42 -9.37
CA LEU A 111 -5.96 3.21 -10.45
C LEU A 111 -5.73 4.52 -11.19
N ILE A 112 -4.49 4.99 -11.22
CA ILE A 112 -4.09 6.21 -11.93
C ILE A 112 -3.14 5.83 -13.05
N LEU A 113 -3.51 6.17 -14.28
CA LEU A 113 -2.68 6.01 -15.47
C LEU A 113 -2.42 7.38 -16.11
N VAL A 114 -1.15 7.73 -16.29
CA VAL A 114 -0.72 9.00 -16.89
C VAL A 114 0.24 8.73 -18.03
N GLY A 115 0.00 9.33 -19.18
CA GLY A 115 0.88 9.19 -20.35
C GLY A 115 0.13 9.23 -21.67
N ASN A 116 0.79 8.80 -22.74
CA ASN A 116 0.18 8.71 -24.07
C ASN A 116 -0.71 7.46 -24.16
N ILE A 117 -1.93 7.57 -23.62
CA ILE A 117 -2.90 6.48 -23.49
C ILE A 117 -4.22 6.92 -24.13
N LYS A 118 -4.79 6.07 -24.99
CA LYS A 118 -6.12 6.26 -25.54
C LYS A 118 -7.16 5.77 -24.53
N LEU A 119 -7.92 6.69 -23.96
CA LEU A 119 -8.87 6.41 -22.88
C LEU A 119 -9.80 5.23 -23.18
N LYS A 120 -10.41 5.19 -24.37
CA LYS A 120 -11.37 4.13 -24.72
C LYS A 120 -10.73 2.73 -24.73
N GLU A 121 -9.52 2.61 -25.26
CA GLU A 121 -8.76 1.35 -25.28
C GLU A 121 -8.33 0.94 -23.86
N ALA A 122 -7.82 1.91 -23.09
CA ALA A 122 -7.41 1.67 -21.70
C ALA A 122 -8.57 1.21 -20.82
N MET A 123 -9.74 1.85 -20.93
CA MET A 123 -10.94 1.47 -20.16
C MET A 123 -11.39 0.05 -20.46
N GLY A 124 -11.36 -0.39 -21.72
CA GLY A 124 -11.66 -1.78 -22.09
C GLY A 124 -10.71 -2.76 -21.42
N LEU A 125 -9.41 -2.51 -21.52
CA LEU A 125 -8.38 -3.35 -20.89
C LEU A 125 -8.46 -3.36 -19.35
N ILE A 126 -8.74 -2.21 -18.74
CA ILE A 126 -8.92 -2.11 -17.27
C ILE A 126 -10.11 -2.96 -16.83
N ASN A 127 -11.25 -2.83 -17.49
CA ASN A 127 -12.44 -3.61 -17.16
C ASN A 127 -12.20 -5.13 -17.30
N ASP A 128 -11.49 -5.55 -18.35
CA ASP A 128 -11.17 -6.96 -18.57
C ASP A 128 -10.25 -7.53 -17.49
N ARG A 129 -9.35 -6.73 -16.92
CA ARG A 129 -8.33 -7.17 -15.97
C ARG A 129 -8.71 -6.90 -14.53
N PHE A 130 -8.95 -5.64 -14.19
CA PHE A 130 -9.30 -5.25 -12.82
C PHE A 130 -10.77 -5.49 -12.47
N GLY A 131 -11.66 -5.59 -13.47
CA GLY A 131 -13.06 -6.00 -13.26
C GLY A 131 -13.22 -7.43 -12.72
N ARG A 132 -12.16 -8.24 -12.73
CA ARG A 132 -12.12 -9.58 -12.12
C ARG A 132 -11.88 -9.53 -10.61
N LEU A 133 -11.47 -8.39 -10.07
CA LEU A 133 -11.31 -8.22 -8.63
C LEU A 133 -12.66 -8.41 -7.94
N ASN A 134 -12.69 -9.32 -6.97
CA ASN A 134 -13.93 -9.58 -6.24
C ASN A 134 -14.29 -8.35 -5.39
N PRO A 135 -15.48 -7.76 -5.55
CA PRO A 135 -15.96 -6.69 -4.69
C PRO A 135 -16.27 -7.27 -3.29
N GLN A 136 -15.24 -7.45 -2.48
CA GLN A 136 -15.44 -7.67 -1.06
C GLN A 136 -15.67 -6.30 -0.44
N LYS A 137 -16.78 -6.12 0.28
CA LYS A 137 -17.02 -4.90 1.05
C LYS A 137 -15.83 -4.69 1.98
N ALA A 138 -15.14 -3.56 1.83
CA ALA A 138 -14.19 -3.11 2.84
C ALA A 138 -14.87 -3.26 4.21
N LEU A 139 -14.20 -3.91 5.15
CA LEU A 139 -14.74 -4.09 6.50
C LEU A 139 -15.07 -2.70 7.06
N ASN A 140 -16.36 -2.33 7.00
CA ASN A 140 -16.99 -1.14 7.62
C ASN A 140 -16.07 0.08 7.82
N GLY A 141 -15.09 0.24 6.96
CA GLY A 141 -14.19 1.36 6.96
C GLY A 141 -14.87 2.56 6.32
N LYS A 142 -15.72 3.23 7.06
CA LYS A 142 -15.79 4.67 6.85
C LYS A 142 -14.36 5.18 6.94
N PRO A 143 -13.89 6.03 6.01
CA PRO A 143 -12.61 6.68 6.16
C PRO A 143 -12.54 7.24 7.57
N ILE A 144 -11.44 6.97 8.26
CA ILE A 144 -11.19 7.42 9.63
C ILE A 144 -11.10 8.96 9.70
N LEU A 145 -11.28 9.60 8.57
CA LEU A 145 -11.44 11.03 8.44
C LEU A 145 -12.90 11.41 8.72
N LYS A 146 -13.17 11.75 9.95
CA LYS A 146 -14.15 12.76 10.33
C LYS A 146 -13.43 14.03 10.62
#